data_09743dee497f6ff2ec20fd7edfc40348
#
_entry.id   09743dee497f6ff2ec20fd7edfc40348
#
_cell.length_a   1.000
_cell.length_b   1.000
_cell.length_c   1.000
_cell.angle_alpha   90.00
_cell.angle_beta   90.00
_cell.angle_gamma   90.00
#
_symmetry.space_group_name_H-M   'P 1'
#
loop_
_entity.id
_entity.type
_entity.pdbx_description
1 polymer ?
#
loop_
_entity_poly.entity_id
_entity_poly.type
_entity_poly.pdbx_seq_one_letter_code
_entity_poly.pdbx_strand_id
1 'polypeptide(L)'
;MTINRREFLAASASLIGLAAVGRAALPQSGIPAAPAASDAALLPPSTAATKLLFAEIGDQDWAELHRRLSTTNRDIQTRGLRHIPGVTKTLLTGYPYNEFYDWDLYFENLYLSYYGVWPYCFTNLKEFLDRQQPDGYISRSLIKQRDRQHFKPFLAQLVVLGAKQNKDDYEWVRGNYYDRLKKYLVKWFSYDYDHNGLPVWNSADAAGTDNQWSRAGALGAFDVEGVDLASYLIRELRAMAIIADHLGLKTDVREFNLHADHMVRLINENFWNEQDGMYYDRNEKTGKPVKVKSATCFTPLFAGAATPERARRTVKEHLLNETEFWLPYPVASYAKTEVDYYQGSHNECNWRGSTWAPTNYMIFQGLMRYGFIGVAKDLATRLFVMAVEKNPVLREYYNAETGAGLGQTQFWGFTSGYYVMLLEYHLGYDASSLEKPFKPIITDELGIQFQA
;
A
#
# COMPACT_ATOMS: atom_id res chain seq x y z
N MET A 1 -0.51 25.52 -18.77
CA MET A 1 0.87 25.83 -18.37
C MET A 1 1.59 24.52 -18.27
N THR A 2 2.41 24.17 -19.23
CA THR A 2 3.20 22.94 -19.25
C THR A 2 4.29 23.08 -18.20
N ILE A 3 4.37 22.22 -17.21
CA ILE A 3 5.50 22.18 -16.29
C ILE A 3 6.72 21.88 -17.12
N ASN A 4 7.65 22.81 -17.14
CA ASN A 4 8.84 22.64 -17.93
C ASN A 4 9.81 21.70 -17.17
N ARG A 5 10.66 21.03 -17.95
CA ARG A 5 11.72 20.12 -17.49
C ARG A 5 12.59 20.73 -16.36
N ARG A 6 12.73 22.07 -16.31
CA ARG A 6 13.51 22.76 -15.28
C ARG A 6 12.80 22.81 -13.93
N GLU A 7 11.47 22.87 -13.89
CA GLU A 7 10.71 22.90 -12.62
C GLU A 7 10.66 21.50 -11.99
N PHE A 8 10.52 20.45 -12.80
CA PHE A 8 10.63 19.06 -12.32
C PHE A 8 12.07 18.74 -11.88
N LEU A 9 13.07 19.17 -12.65
CA LEU A 9 14.48 18.99 -12.32
C LEU A 9 14.96 19.95 -11.23
N ALA A 10 14.33 21.11 -11.01
CA ALA A 10 14.70 21.99 -9.90
C ALA A 10 14.15 21.47 -8.55
N ALA A 11 12.96 20.89 -8.54
CA ALA A 11 12.50 20.10 -7.39
C ALA A 11 13.36 18.85 -7.15
N SER A 12 13.99 18.34 -8.23
CA SER A 12 14.92 17.19 -8.21
C SER A 12 16.40 17.59 -8.18
N ALA A 13 16.78 18.80 -8.58
CA ALA A 13 18.15 19.24 -8.84
C ALA A 13 18.89 19.75 -7.60
N SER A 14 18.23 19.92 -6.50
CA SER A 14 18.91 19.90 -5.19
C SER A 14 19.64 18.56 -4.98
N LEU A 15 19.32 17.55 -5.79
CA LEU A 15 19.76 16.14 -5.72
C LEU A 15 20.90 15.79 -6.68
N ILE A 16 21.31 16.66 -7.59
CA ILE A 16 22.36 16.35 -8.61
C ILE A 16 23.61 17.20 -8.39
N GLY A 17 23.93 17.46 -7.17
CA GLY A 17 25.22 18.07 -6.77
C GLY A 17 26.33 17.08 -6.52
N LEU A 18 26.39 15.91 -7.20
CA LEU A 18 27.54 15.02 -7.13
C LEU A 18 27.83 14.36 -8.47
N ALA A 19 28.87 14.90 -9.09
CA ALA A 19 29.45 14.47 -10.34
C ALA A 19 30.09 13.08 -10.27
N ALA A 20 30.00 12.40 -11.39
CA ALA A 20 30.99 11.48 -11.96
C ALA A 20 31.83 10.64 -11.01
N VAL A 21 31.32 9.49 -10.62
CA VAL A 21 32.12 8.34 -10.25
C VAL A 21 31.70 7.14 -11.12
N GLY A 22 32.71 6.44 -11.59
CA GLY A 22 32.79 5.44 -12.63
C GLY A 22 31.57 4.56 -12.88
N ARG A 23 31.38 4.26 -14.16
CA ARG A 23 30.49 3.22 -14.70
C ARG A 23 30.80 1.86 -14.07
N ALA A 24 30.15 1.53 -12.95
CA ALA A 24 29.90 0.16 -12.58
C ALA A 24 28.56 -0.23 -13.24
N ALA A 25 28.54 -1.34 -13.95
CA ALA A 25 27.32 -1.90 -14.52
C ALA A 25 26.32 -2.12 -13.39
N LEU A 26 25.16 -1.46 -13.50
CA LEU A 26 24.04 -1.64 -12.58
C LEU A 26 23.61 -3.11 -12.67
N PRO A 27 23.42 -3.81 -11.54
CA PRO A 27 22.78 -5.11 -11.60
C PRO A 27 21.36 -4.90 -12.14
N GLN A 28 21.02 -5.66 -13.17
CA GLN A 28 19.63 -5.78 -13.60
C GLN A 28 18.80 -6.11 -12.35
N SER A 29 17.66 -5.47 -12.20
CA SER A 29 16.68 -5.72 -11.14
C SER A 29 16.10 -7.13 -11.29
N GLY A 30 16.93 -8.13 -11.12
CA GLY A 30 16.51 -9.51 -10.95
C GLY A 30 15.94 -9.65 -9.55
N ILE A 31 14.69 -10.10 -9.45
CA ILE A 31 14.14 -10.66 -8.22
C ILE A 31 15.21 -11.62 -7.68
N PRO A 32 15.70 -11.46 -6.43
CA PRO A 32 16.61 -12.44 -5.88
C PRO A 32 15.97 -13.82 -6.00
N ALA A 33 16.68 -14.79 -6.57
CA ALA A 33 16.21 -16.16 -6.61
C ALA A 33 15.82 -16.56 -5.17
N ALA A 34 14.62 -17.13 -5.02
CA ALA A 34 14.10 -17.55 -3.73
C ALA A 34 15.16 -18.41 -3.02
N PRO A 35 15.43 -18.17 -1.73
CA PRO A 35 16.33 -19.03 -0.99
C PRO A 35 15.76 -20.45 -0.97
N ALA A 36 16.57 -21.41 -1.37
CA ALA A 36 16.20 -22.83 -1.52
C ALA A 36 15.96 -23.57 -0.19
N ALA A 37 15.94 -22.88 0.94
CA ALA A 37 15.60 -23.44 2.24
C ALA A 37 14.17 -23.05 2.60
N SER A 38 13.32 -23.99 2.99
CA SER A 38 11.95 -23.70 3.39
C SER A 38 11.95 -22.70 4.54
N ASP A 39 11.38 -21.53 4.32
CA ASP A 39 11.15 -20.48 5.31
C ASP A 39 10.16 -20.90 6.41
N ALA A 40 9.51 -22.06 6.26
CA ALA A 40 8.71 -22.70 7.30
C ALA A 40 9.51 -22.88 8.62
N ALA A 41 10.82 -23.06 8.54
CA ALA A 41 11.69 -23.11 9.71
C ALA A 41 11.89 -21.76 10.42
N LEU A 42 11.45 -20.65 9.82
CA LEU A 42 11.48 -19.31 10.41
C LEU A 42 10.23 -19.01 11.27
N LEU A 43 9.13 -19.74 11.03
CA LEU A 43 7.91 -19.52 11.80
C LEU A 43 8.13 -19.89 13.27
N PRO A 44 7.67 -19.04 14.19
CA PRO A 44 7.75 -19.37 15.60
C PRO A 44 6.94 -20.65 15.89
N PRO A 45 7.32 -21.46 16.88
CA PRO A 45 6.55 -22.62 17.27
C PRO A 45 5.17 -22.15 17.70
N SER A 46 4.15 -22.52 16.93
CA SER A 46 2.78 -22.13 17.20
C SER A 46 2.32 -22.69 18.56
N THR A 47 1.68 -21.85 19.37
CA THR A 47 0.96 -22.31 20.56
C THR A 47 -0.12 -23.32 20.15
N ALA A 48 -0.58 -24.18 21.08
CA ALA A 48 -1.58 -25.19 20.78
C ALA A 48 -2.89 -24.60 20.20
N ALA A 49 -3.27 -23.39 20.67
CA ALA A 49 -4.43 -22.65 20.15
C ALA A 49 -4.21 -22.20 18.70
N THR A 50 -3.00 -21.82 18.35
CA THR A 50 -2.62 -21.42 17.00
C THR A 50 -2.62 -22.64 16.05
N LYS A 51 -2.20 -23.80 16.51
CA LYS A 51 -2.20 -25.04 15.68
C LYS A 51 -3.60 -25.49 15.24
N LEU A 52 -4.63 -25.21 16.04
CA LEU A 52 -6.02 -25.51 15.69
C LEU A 52 -6.61 -24.55 14.66
N LEU A 53 -6.03 -23.32 14.55
CA LEU A 53 -6.48 -22.31 13.59
C LEU A 53 -5.89 -22.53 12.19
N PHE A 54 -4.80 -23.29 12.05
CA PHE A 54 -4.00 -23.37 10.81
C PHE A 54 -3.90 -24.81 10.26
N ALA A 55 -5.00 -25.55 10.32
CA ALA A 55 -5.17 -26.71 9.43
C ALA A 55 -4.92 -26.23 7.99
N GLU A 56 -4.32 -27.07 7.16
CA GLU A 56 -4.16 -26.75 5.75
C GLU A 56 -5.51 -26.38 5.15
N ILE A 57 -5.54 -25.34 4.29
CA ILE A 57 -6.76 -24.94 3.61
C ILE A 57 -7.17 -26.09 2.71
N GLY A 58 -8.28 -26.73 3.05
CA GLY A 58 -8.89 -27.80 2.27
C GLY A 58 -9.88 -27.26 1.23
N ASP A 59 -10.48 -28.17 0.47
CA ASP A 59 -11.47 -27.83 -0.57
C ASP A 59 -12.67 -27.02 -0.01
N GLN A 60 -13.05 -27.26 1.24
CA GLN A 60 -14.14 -26.55 1.90
C GLN A 60 -13.78 -25.07 2.16
N ASP A 61 -12.53 -24.78 2.55
CA ASP A 61 -12.06 -23.42 2.79
C ASP A 61 -11.94 -22.66 1.47
N TRP A 62 -11.55 -23.35 0.39
CA TRP A 62 -11.55 -22.77 -0.94
C TRP A 62 -12.96 -22.40 -1.41
N ALA A 63 -13.94 -23.27 -1.21
CA ALA A 63 -15.34 -23.00 -1.51
C ALA A 63 -15.89 -21.83 -0.67
N GLU A 64 -15.52 -21.76 0.61
CA GLU A 64 -15.91 -20.66 1.48
C GLU A 64 -15.24 -19.33 1.07
N LEU A 65 -13.96 -19.34 0.73
CA LEU A 65 -13.28 -18.18 0.16
C LEU A 65 -14.02 -17.64 -1.06
N HIS A 66 -14.33 -18.53 -2.01
CA HIS A 66 -15.06 -18.18 -3.24
C HIS A 66 -16.44 -17.60 -2.93
N ARG A 67 -17.17 -18.21 -2.00
CA ARG A 67 -18.48 -17.73 -1.56
C ARG A 67 -18.40 -16.34 -0.93
N ARG A 68 -17.37 -16.07 -0.10
CA ARG A 68 -17.15 -14.76 0.54
C ARG A 68 -16.75 -13.70 -0.45
N LEU A 69 -15.86 -14.02 -1.38
CA LEU A 69 -15.49 -13.13 -2.47
C LEU A 69 -16.73 -12.71 -3.28
N SER A 70 -17.57 -13.68 -3.65
CA SER A 70 -18.80 -13.43 -4.41
C SER A 70 -19.79 -12.55 -3.65
N THR A 71 -19.99 -12.82 -2.36
CA THR A 71 -20.89 -12.04 -1.50
C THR A 71 -20.39 -10.61 -1.33
N THR A 72 -19.09 -10.45 -1.05
CA THR A 72 -18.47 -9.13 -0.88
C THR A 72 -18.54 -8.32 -2.17
N ASN A 73 -18.28 -8.96 -3.32
CA ASN A 73 -18.39 -8.30 -4.61
C ASN A 73 -19.81 -7.78 -4.88
N ARG A 74 -20.82 -8.59 -4.57
CA ARG A 74 -22.23 -8.17 -4.67
C ARG A 74 -22.53 -7.00 -3.73
N ASP A 75 -22.08 -7.07 -2.50
CA ASP A 75 -22.29 -5.99 -1.52
C ASP A 75 -21.65 -4.68 -1.96
N ILE A 76 -20.42 -4.71 -2.46
CA ILE A 76 -19.74 -3.54 -3.00
C ILE A 76 -20.55 -2.94 -4.14
N GLN A 77 -20.94 -3.73 -5.11
CA GLN A 77 -21.66 -3.25 -6.28
C GLN A 77 -23.05 -2.70 -5.96
N THR A 78 -23.76 -3.33 -5.03
CA THR A 78 -25.12 -2.89 -4.68
C THR A 78 -25.16 -1.73 -3.69
N ARG A 79 -24.15 -1.60 -2.84
CA ARG A 79 -24.10 -0.63 -1.74
C ARG A 79 -23.02 0.43 -1.90
N GLY A 80 -22.01 0.17 -2.71
CA GLY A 80 -20.86 1.06 -2.92
C GLY A 80 -21.10 2.13 -3.98
N LEU A 81 -22.09 1.95 -4.86
CA LEU A 81 -22.35 2.92 -5.93
C LEU A 81 -22.87 4.25 -5.37
N ARG A 82 -22.30 5.34 -5.84
CA ARG A 82 -22.60 6.69 -5.38
C ARG A 82 -22.81 7.65 -6.53
N HIS A 83 -23.87 8.46 -6.41
CA HIS A 83 -24.11 9.63 -7.25
C HIS A 83 -23.82 10.88 -6.41
N ILE A 84 -22.79 11.61 -6.79
CA ILE A 84 -22.35 12.82 -6.08
C ILE A 84 -22.85 14.05 -6.81
N PRO A 85 -23.45 15.03 -6.13
CA PRO A 85 -23.87 16.28 -6.77
C PRO A 85 -22.73 16.96 -7.52
N GLY A 86 -22.97 17.31 -8.78
CA GLY A 86 -21.97 17.91 -9.66
C GLY A 86 -21.02 16.92 -10.35
N VAL A 87 -21.10 15.62 -10.05
CA VAL A 87 -20.37 14.55 -10.74
C VAL A 87 -21.30 13.80 -11.67
N THR A 88 -20.97 13.76 -12.96
CA THR A 88 -21.82 13.13 -13.98
C THR A 88 -21.70 11.61 -14.02
N LYS A 89 -20.63 11.05 -13.47
CA LYS A 89 -20.36 9.62 -13.45
C LYS A 89 -20.71 9.01 -12.10
N THR A 90 -21.15 7.77 -12.13
CA THR A 90 -21.29 6.97 -10.92
C THR A 90 -19.90 6.64 -10.38
N LEU A 91 -19.70 6.88 -9.09
CA LEU A 91 -18.49 6.52 -8.35
C LEU A 91 -18.75 5.28 -7.50
N LEU A 92 -17.69 4.63 -7.07
CA LEU A 92 -17.78 3.45 -6.22
C LEU A 92 -16.90 3.64 -4.97
N THR A 93 -17.45 3.31 -3.80
CA THR A 93 -16.72 3.33 -2.52
C THR A 93 -16.93 2.04 -1.73
N GLY A 94 -15.97 1.69 -0.93
CA GLY A 94 -15.99 0.51 -0.04
C GLY A 94 -16.62 0.76 1.34
N TYR A 95 -17.30 1.88 1.56
CA TYR A 95 -17.82 2.29 2.87
C TYR A 95 -19.35 2.34 2.91
N PRO A 96 -19.95 2.20 4.11
CA PRO A 96 -21.38 2.44 4.30
C PRO A 96 -21.75 3.94 4.25
N TYR A 97 -20.78 4.85 4.30
CA TYR A 97 -20.95 6.31 4.29
C TYR A 97 -20.45 6.94 2.98
N ASN A 98 -20.77 8.20 2.78
CA ASN A 98 -20.53 8.90 1.52
C ASN A 98 -19.19 9.63 1.54
N GLU A 99 -18.11 8.89 1.31
CA GLU A 99 -16.74 9.41 1.22
C GLU A 99 -15.88 8.51 0.31
N PHE A 100 -14.77 9.06 -0.17
CA PHE A 100 -13.77 8.37 -0.97
C PHE A 100 -12.40 8.83 -0.48
N TYR A 101 -11.59 7.89 -0.02
CA TYR A 101 -10.23 8.18 0.43
C TYR A 101 -9.19 7.64 -0.54
N ASP A 102 -8.02 8.24 -0.48
CA ASP A 102 -6.87 8.06 -1.36
C ASP A 102 -6.39 6.61 -1.51
N TRP A 103 -5.60 6.10 -0.55
CA TRP A 103 -5.05 4.75 -0.65
C TRP A 103 -6.10 3.65 -0.50
N ASP A 104 -7.22 3.95 0.15
CA ASP A 104 -8.37 3.05 0.25
C ASP A 104 -8.87 2.68 -1.13
N LEU A 105 -8.96 3.66 -2.03
CA LEU A 105 -9.31 3.45 -3.43
C LEU A 105 -8.36 2.45 -4.11
N TYR A 106 -7.05 2.49 -3.80
CA TYR A 106 -6.10 1.53 -4.35
C TYR A 106 -6.38 0.11 -3.87
N PHE A 107 -6.52 -0.10 -2.56
CA PHE A 107 -6.77 -1.43 -2.00
C PHE A 107 -8.15 -1.98 -2.35
N GLU A 108 -9.16 -1.13 -2.46
CA GLU A 108 -10.48 -1.49 -2.95
C GLU A 108 -10.41 -1.99 -4.41
N ASN A 109 -9.68 -1.30 -5.26
CA ASN A 109 -9.52 -1.68 -6.66
C ASN A 109 -8.63 -2.91 -6.87
N LEU A 110 -7.72 -3.23 -5.96
CA LEU A 110 -7.03 -4.52 -5.96
C LEU A 110 -8.03 -5.68 -5.90
N TYR A 111 -9.02 -5.60 -5.02
CA TYR A 111 -10.07 -6.59 -4.91
C TYR A 111 -10.95 -6.63 -6.18
N LEU A 112 -11.43 -5.47 -6.63
CA LEU A 112 -12.32 -5.35 -7.79
C LEU A 112 -11.65 -5.81 -9.08
N SER A 113 -10.32 -5.73 -9.16
CA SER A 113 -9.56 -6.16 -10.34
C SER A 113 -9.78 -7.64 -10.67
N TYR A 114 -9.92 -8.49 -9.66
CA TYR A 114 -10.16 -9.92 -9.85
C TYR A 114 -11.50 -10.24 -10.53
N TYR A 115 -12.44 -9.31 -10.47
CA TYR A 115 -13.74 -9.41 -11.12
C TYR A 115 -13.86 -8.61 -12.43
N GLY A 116 -12.76 -8.01 -12.90
CA GLY A 116 -12.78 -7.16 -14.09
C GLY A 116 -13.54 -5.84 -13.92
N VAL A 117 -13.71 -5.37 -12.70
CA VAL A 117 -14.46 -4.15 -12.35
C VAL A 117 -13.56 -2.93 -12.38
N TRP A 118 -13.01 -2.63 -13.53
CA TRP A 118 -12.11 -1.51 -13.72
C TRP A 118 -12.78 -0.14 -14.03
N PRO A 119 -14.01 -0.04 -14.58
CA PRO A 119 -14.56 1.26 -14.96
C PRO A 119 -14.65 2.25 -13.79
N TYR A 120 -14.99 1.77 -12.60
CA TYR A 120 -15.09 2.61 -11.40
C TYR A 120 -13.72 3.07 -10.88
N CYS A 121 -12.67 2.28 -11.09
CA CYS A 121 -11.31 2.72 -10.83
C CYS A 121 -11.00 4.00 -11.60
N PHE A 122 -11.30 4.02 -12.90
CA PHE A 122 -11.05 5.19 -13.73
C PHE A 122 -11.96 6.37 -13.42
N THR A 123 -13.24 6.14 -13.14
CA THR A 123 -14.15 7.26 -12.81
C THR A 123 -13.75 7.92 -11.50
N ASN A 124 -13.46 7.15 -10.46
CA ASN A 124 -12.98 7.68 -9.19
C ASN A 124 -11.63 8.41 -9.34
N LEU A 125 -10.69 7.79 -10.05
CA LEU A 125 -9.35 8.36 -10.28
C LEU A 125 -9.41 9.69 -11.02
N LYS A 126 -10.22 9.77 -12.10
CA LYS A 126 -10.40 11.01 -12.86
C LYS A 126 -11.01 12.11 -12.00
N GLU A 127 -11.97 11.79 -11.14
CA GLU A 127 -12.59 12.76 -10.26
C GLU A 127 -11.60 13.38 -9.27
N PHE A 128 -10.67 12.59 -8.73
CA PHE A 128 -9.56 13.11 -7.92
C PHE A 128 -8.61 13.99 -8.73
N LEU A 129 -8.21 13.55 -9.91
CA LEU A 129 -7.32 14.30 -10.78
C LEU A 129 -7.94 15.61 -11.26
N ASP A 130 -9.26 15.62 -11.56
CA ASP A 130 -9.95 16.81 -12.02
C ASP A 130 -10.09 17.89 -10.94
N ARG A 131 -10.00 17.49 -9.66
CA ARG A 131 -9.99 18.41 -8.50
C ARG A 131 -8.57 18.85 -8.09
N GLN A 132 -7.55 18.51 -8.87
CA GLN A 132 -6.19 18.96 -8.59
C GLN A 132 -6.08 20.48 -8.58
N GLN A 133 -5.48 21.01 -7.52
CA GLN A 133 -5.18 22.44 -7.38
C GLN A 133 -4.03 22.88 -8.32
N PRO A 134 -3.89 24.17 -8.59
CA PRO A 134 -2.85 24.69 -9.51
C PRO A 134 -1.42 24.32 -9.11
N ASP A 135 -1.14 24.16 -7.80
CA ASP A 135 0.16 23.78 -7.25
C ASP A 135 0.42 22.26 -7.26
N GLY A 136 -0.52 21.47 -7.77
CA GLY A 136 -0.42 20.02 -7.84
C GLY A 136 -1.09 19.28 -6.69
N TYR A 137 -1.55 19.98 -5.65
CA TYR A 137 -2.22 19.36 -4.51
C TYR A 137 -3.53 18.67 -4.91
N ILE A 138 -3.75 17.46 -4.38
CA ILE A 138 -5.01 16.71 -4.45
C ILE A 138 -5.34 16.30 -3.02
N SER A 139 -6.54 16.61 -2.56
CA SER A 139 -6.99 16.19 -1.23
C SER A 139 -7.06 14.66 -1.13
N ARG A 140 -6.66 14.10 0.03
CA ARG A 140 -6.83 12.66 0.31
C ARG A 140 -8.30 12.22 0.38
N SER A 141 -9.23 13.14 0.51
CA SER A 141 -10.65 12.90 0.65
C SER A 141 -11.42 13.67 -0.43
N LEU A 142 -12.29 12.97 -1.15
CA LEU A 142 -12.99 13.56 -2.29
C LEU A 142 -14.13 14.50 -1.86
N ILE A 143 -14.89 14.11 -0.84
CA ILE A 143 -16.09 14.86 -0.41
C ILE A 143 -15.72 15.93 0.62
N LYS A 144 -15.03 15.52 1.71
CA LYS A 144 -14.73 16.45 2.81
C LYS A 144 -13.65 17.45 2.48
N GLN A 145 -12.83 17.20 1.46
CA GLN A 145 -11.70 18.02 1.09
C GLN A 145 -10.82 18.38 2.32
N ARG A 146 -9.69 17.76 2.44
CA ARG A 146 -8.79 17.94 3.58
C ARG A 146 -7.62 18.85 3.18
N ASP A 147 -7.51 19.98 3.82
CA ASP A 147 -6.33 20.83 3.65
C ASP A 147 -5.08 20.15 4.21
N ARG A 148 -3.95 20.30 3.54
CA ARG A 148 -2.64 19.81 3.95
C ARG A 148 -2.54 18.28 4.10
N GLN A 149 -3.49 17.53 3.58
CA GLN A 149 -3.44 16.08 3.53
C GLN A 149 -3.46 15.66 2.05
N HIS A 150 -2.28 15.64 1.46
CA HIS A 150 -2.12 15.31 0.05
C HIS A 150 -2.42 13.83 -0.20
N PHE A 151 -3.05 13.52 -1.33
CA PHE A 151 -3.34 12.16 -1.77
C PHE A 151 -2.06 11.32 -1.73
N LYS A 152 -2.07 10.20 -1.02
CA LYS A 152 -0.91 9.32 -0.87
C LYS A 152 -0.38 8.82 -2.22
N PRO A 153 0.90 8.43 -2.33
CA PRO A 153 1.52 8.03 -3.60
C PRO A 153 0.99 6.71 -4.16
N PHE A 154 -0.27 6.74 -4.62
CA PHE A 154 -0.97 5.59 -5.24
C PHE A 154 -1.73 5.95 -6.52
N LEU A 155 -1.67 7.20 -7.01
CA LEU A 155 -2.42 7.61 -8.21
C LEU A 155 -1.89 6.96 -9.49
N ALA A 156 -0.58 6.99 -9.72
CA ALA A 156 0.02 6.34 -10.88
C ALA A 156 -0.08 4.80 -10.77
N GLN A 157 0.02 4.26 -9.56
CA GLN A 157 -0.21 2.84 -9.31
C GLN A 157 -1.65 2.43 -9.65
N LEU A 158 -2.65 3.27 -9.34
CA LEU A 158 -4.05 3.07 -9.75
C LEU A 158 -4.24 3.12 -11.27
N VAL A 159 -3.55 4.03 -11.97
CA VAL A 159 -3.56 4.07 -13.43
C VAL A 159 -3.05 2.74 -14.00
N VAL A 160 -1.93 2.24 -13.50
CA VAL A 160 -1.35 0.96 -13.95
C VAL A 160 -2.29 -0.20 -13.63
N LEU A 161 -2.85 -0.25 -12.42
CA LEU A 161 -3.79 -1.29 -12.01
C LEU A 161 -5.02 -1.34 -12.91
N GLY A 162 -5.63 -0.19 -13.20
CA GLY A 162 -6.80 -0.09 -14.07
C GLY A 162 -6.48 -0.39 -15.54
N ALA A 163 -5.35 0.10 -16.05
CA ALA A 163 -4.95 -0.13 -17.44
C ALA A 163 -4.70 -1.62 -17.74
N LYS A 164 -4.05 -2.35 -16.85
CA LYS A 164 -3.83 -3.80 -16.97
C LYS A 164 -5.13 -4.59 -17.14
N GLN A 165 -6.21 -4.14 -16.54
CA GLN A 165 -7.52 -4.76 -16.68
C GLN A 165 -8.22 -4.36 -18.00
N ASN A 166 -7.85 -3.21 -18.56
CA ASN A 166 -8.40 -2.65 -19.79
C ASN A 166 -7.40 -2.73 -20.96
N LYS A 167 -6.86 -3.91 -21.22
CA LYS A 167 -5.98 -4.19 -22.38
C LYS A 167 -4.76 -3.28 -22.47
N ASP A 168 -4.21 -2.88 -21.34
CA ASP A 168 -3.09 -1.93 -21.23
C ASP A 168 -3.37 -0.58 -21.90
N ASP A 169 -4.61 -0.10 -21.83
CA ASP A 169 -4.99 1.22 -22.36
C ASP A 169 -4.50 2.35 -21.45
N TYR A 170 -3.45 3.03 -21.89
CA TYR A 170 -2.90 4.23 -21.25
C TYR A 170 -3.19 5.51 -22.06
N GLU A 171 -3.84 5.43 -23.23
CA GLU A 171 -4.04 6.60 -24.09
C GLU A 171 -4.91 7.68 -23.44
N TRP A 172 -5.85 7.31 -22.59
CA TRP A 172 -6.68 8.27 -21.87
C TRP A 172 -5.90 9.18 -20.90
N VAL A 173 -4.69 8.77 -20.50
CA VAL A 173 -3.80 9.55 -19.62
C VAL A 173 -3.03 10.60 -20.41
N ARG A 174 -2.81 10.39 -21.72
CA ARG A 174 -2.00 11.26 -22.58
C ARG A 174 -2.42 12.73 -22.47
N GLY A 175 -1.43 13.61 -22.34
CA GLY A 175 -1.66 15.05 -22.22
C GLY A 175 -2.10 15.47 -20.82
N ASN A 176 -3.30 15.97 -20.65
CA ASN A 176 -3.74 16.64 -19.43
C ASN A 176 -3.60 15.79 -18.16
N TYR A 177 -3.99 14.51 -18.18
CA TYR A 177 -3.88 13.67 -16.99
C TYR A 177 -2.44 13.27 -16.68
N TYR A 178 -1.61 13.06 -17.70
CA TYR A 178 -0.20 12.82 -17.50
C TYR A 178 0.51 14.02 -16.86
N ASP A 179 0.21 15.23 -17.32
CA ASP A 179 0.72 16.46 -16.73
C ASP A 179 0.23 16.64 -15.27
N ARG A 180 -1.02 16.26 -14.97
CA ARG A 180 -1.56 16.28 -13.62
C ARG A 180 -0.83 15.28 -12.69
N LEU A 181 -0.55 14.08 -13.16
CA LEU A 181 0.24 13.10 -12.40
C LEU A 181 1.67 13.62 -12.13
N LYS A 182 2.30 14.26 -13.10
CA LYS A 182 3.61 14.90 -12.88
C LYS A 182 3.53 16.01 -11.84
N LYS A 183 2.53 16.89 -11.90
CA LYS A 183 2.31 17.96 -10.92
C LYS A 183 2.07 17.41 -9.51
N TYR A 184 1.29 16.34 -9.41
CA TYR A 184 1.04 15.66 -8.17
C TYR A 184 2.34 15.14 -7.53
N LEU A 185 3.24 14.52 -8.29
CA LEU A 185 4.55 14.11 -7.79
C LEU A 185 5.43 15.29 -7.38
N VAL A 186 5.47 16.34 -8.19
CA VAL A 186 6.21 17.58 -7.84
C VAL A 186 5.71 18.14 -6.50
N LYS A 187 4.40 18.07 -6.25
CA LYS A 187 3.84 18.50 -4.97
C LYS A 187 4.36 17.65 -3.81
N TRP A 188 4.48 16.33 -3.95
CA TRP A 188 5.09 15.49 -2.93
C TRP A 188 6.52 15.90 -2.63
N PHE A 189 7.36 16.07 -3.64
CA PHE A 189 8.76 16.51 -3.45
C PHE A 189 8.91 17.95 -2.96
N SER A 190 7.85 18.76 -3.01
CA SER A 190 7.86 20.08 -2.37
C SER A 190 7.76 20.05 -0.85
N TYR A 191 7.50 18.89 -0.25
CA TYR A 191 7.53 18.67 1.20
C TYR A 191 8.89 18.15 1.70
N ASP A 192 9.91 18.15 0.88
CA ASP A 192 11.31 17.90 1.21
C ASP A 192 11.95 19.25 1.60
N TYR A 193 11.90 19.60 2.90
CA TYR A 193 12.30 20.93 3.36
C TYR A 193 13.79 21.06 3.64
N ASP A 194 14.48 19.98 4.00
CA ASP A 194 15.94 19.96 4.19
C ASP A 194 16.70 19.60 2.90
N HIS A 195 15.97 19.34 1.81
CA HIS A 195 16.50 19.03 0.48
C HIS A 195 17.39 17.78 0.42
N ASN A 196 17.10 16.78 1.24
CA ASN A 196 17.81 15.51 1.25
C ASN A 196 17.19 14.45 0.32
N GLY A 197 16.05 14.74 -0.31
CA GLY A 197 15.32 13.85 -1.20
C GLY A 197 14.20 13.06 -0.53
N LEU A 198 13.93 13.28 0.74
CA LEU A 198 12.93 12.55 1.52
C LEU A 198 11.80 13.50 1.97
N PRO A 199 10.64 13.50 1.30
CA PRO A 199 9.51 14.29 1.76
C PRO A 199 8.98 13.84 3.12
N VAL A 200 8.36 14.77 3.84
CA VAL A 200 7.79 14.54 5.16
C VAL A 200 6.28 14.30 5.11
N TRP A 201 5.78 13.52 6.07
CA TRP A 201 4.37 13.50 6.40
C TRP A 201 3.93 14.77 7.11
N ASN A 202 2.74 15.27 6.78
CA ASN A 202 2.12 16.37 7.51
C ASN A 202 1.69 15.95 8.93
N SER A 203 1.22 14.70 9.08
CA SER A 203 0.71 14.17 10.35
C SER A 203 0.46 12.67 10.24
N ALA A 204 0.18 12.02 11.37
CA ALA A 204 -0.30 10.64 11.44
C ALA A 204 -1.59 10.45 10.63
N ASP A 205 -2.52 11.40 10.69
CA ASP A 205 -3.77 11.38 9.90
C ASP A 205 -3.48 11.47 8.38
N ALA A 206 -2.55 12.34 7.96
CA ALA A 206 -2.13 12.41 6.56
C ALA A 206 -1.44 11.12 6.09
N ALA A 207 -0.66 10.47 6.97
CA ALA A 207 -0.07 9.17 6.70
C ALA A 207 -1.10 8.04 6.58
N GLY A 208 -2.34 8.25 7.06
CA GLY A 208 -3.42 7.26 7.10
C GLY A 208 -3.32 6.29 8.27
N THR A 209 -2.43 6.58 9.21
CA THR A 209 -2.28 5.86 10.48
C THR A 209 -2.76 6.76 11.63
N ASP A 210 -3.99 7.19 11.55
CA ASP A 210 -4.64 8.37 12.13
C ASP A 210 -4.23 8.73 13.56
N ASN A 211 -3.96 7.76 14.43
CA ASN A 211 -3.60 7.98 15.82
C ASN A 211 -2.19 7.50 16.21
N GLN A 212 -1.30 7.31 15.23
CA GLN A 212 0.13 7.02 15.47
C GLN A 212 0.95 8.29 15.70
N TRP A 213 0.55 9.12 16.65
CA TRP A 213 1.17 10.44 16.88
C TRP A 213 2.63 10.34 17.34
N SER A 214 3.00 9.31 18.08
CA SER A 214 4.39 9.08 18.48
C SER A 214 5.32 8.79 17.31
N ARG A 215 4.76 8.27 16.20
CA ARG A 215 5.48 8.00 14.95
C ARG A 215 5.46 9.20 14.01
N ALA A 216 4.29 9.65 13.57
CA ALA A 216 4.15 10.60 12.46
C ALA A 216 3.72 12.02 12.90
N GLY A 217 3.67 12.27 14.20
CA GLY A 217 3.38 13.58 14.76
C GLY A 217 1.91 13.98 14.71
N ALA A 218 1.61 15.08 15.39
CA ALA A 218 0.30 15.72 15.34
C ALA A 218 0.11 16.49 14.02
N LEU A 219 -1.12 16.87 13.72
CA LEU A 219 -1.45 17.67 12.53
C LEU A 219 -0.61 18.95 12.45
N GLY A 220 0.11 19.11 11.34
CA GLY A 220 0.94 20.27 11.07
C GLY A 220 2.38 20.19 11.63
N ALA A 221 2.80 19.06 12.15
CA ALA A 221 4.17 18.87 12.63
C ALA A 221 5.22 18.97 11.50
N PHE A 222 4.96 18.35 10.34
CA PHE A 222 5.81 18.37 9.13
C PHE A 222 7.30 18.13 9.43
N ASP A 223 7.61 17.13 10.24
CA ASP A 223 8.99 16.88 10.66
C ASP A 223 9.37 15.40 10.66
N VAL A 224 8.52 14.53 10.06
CA VAL A 224 8.79 13.10 9.96
C VAL A 224 8.87 12.65 8.51
N GLU A 225 10.07 12.30 8.09
CA GLU A 225 10.31 11.54 6.88
C GLU A 225 9.84 10.10 7.13
N GLY A 226 8.75 9.70 6.46
CA GLY A 226 8.18 8.37 6.63
C GLY A 226 8.88 7.34 5.76
N VAL A 227 9.31 6.23 6.34
CA VAL A 227 9.84 5.11 5.57
C VAL A 227 8.78 4.51 4.64
N ASP A 228 7.52 4.58 5.05
CA ASP A 228 6.36 4.22 4.22
C ASP A 228 6.15 5.21 3.07
N LEU A 229 6.23 6.53 3.32
CA LEU A 229 6.11 7.54 2.27
C LEU A 229 7.18 7.33 1.20
N ALA A 230 8.43 7.16 1.60
CA ALA A 230 9.52 6.87 0.68
C ALA A 230 9.28 5.57 -0.12
N SER A 231 8.77 4.54 0.54
CA SER A 231 8.42 3.26 -0.11
C SER A 231 7.27 3.41 -1.12
N TYR A 232 6.25 4.19 -0.80
CA TYR A 232 5.14 4.46 -1.72
C TYR A 232 5.60 5.29 -2.92
N LEU A 233 6.45 6.29 -2.71
CA LEU A 233 7.01 7.11 -3.78
C LEU A 233 7.90 6.32 -4.74
N ILE A 234 8.68 5.35 -4.27
CA ILE A 234 9.42 4.45 -5.15
C ILE A 234 8.47 3.76 -6.12
N ARG A 235 7.39 3.18 -5.61
CA ARG A 235 6.41 2.47 -6.45
C ARG A 235 5.66 3.43 -7.38
N GLU A 236 5.35 4.62 -6.91
CA GLU A 236 4.67 5.65 -7.70
C GLU A 236 5.55 6.12 -8.88
N LEU A 237 6.84 6.34 -8.64
CA LEU A 237 7.81 6.67 -9.68
C LEU A 237 7.97 5.53 -10.70
N ARG A 238 8.01 4.26 -10.24
CA ARG A 238 8.02 3.10 -11.14
C ARG A 238 6.74 3.02 -11.97
N ALA A 239 5.58 3.27 -11.38
CA ALA A 239 4.32 3.32 -12.10
C ALA A 239 4.32 4.44 -13.15
N MET A 240 4.85 5.63 -12.81
CA MET A 240 5.02 6.71 -13.79
C MET A 240 5.96 6.34 -14.94
N ALA A 241 7.02 5.60 -14.67
CA ALA A 241 7.91 5.10 -15.71
C ALA A 241 7.19 4.13 -16.68
N ILE A 242 6.32 3.27 -16.17
CA ILE A 242 5.49 2.36 -16.96
C ILE A 242 4.51 3.15 -17.84
N ILE A 243 3.78 4.10 -17.26
CA ILE A 243 2.86 4.99 -17.99
C ILE A 243 3.63 5.73 -19.11
N ALA A 244 4.78 6.32 -18.78
CA ALA A 244 5.61 7.04 -19.73
C ALA A 244 6.10 6.13 -20.89
N ASP A 245 6.43 4.87 -20.61
CA ASP A 245 6.86 3.91 -21.63
C ASP A 245 5.73 3.59 -22.61
N HIS A 246 4.54 3.31 -22.12
CA HIS A 246 3.36 3.09 -22.97
C HIS A 246 2.99 4.34 -23.81
N LEU A 247 3.25 5.53 -23.29
CA LEU A 247 3.04 6.78 -24.01
C LEU A 247 4.20 7.15 -24.95
N GLY A 248 5.29 6.36 -24.99
CA GLY A 248 6.47 6.60 -25.83
C GLY A 248 7.41 7.70 -25.32
N LEU A 249 7.30 8.13 -24.06
CA LEU A 249 8.03 9.24 -23.46
C LEU A 249 9.36 8.76 -22.83
N LYS A 250 10.30 8.33 -23.66
CA LYS A 250 11.55 7.65 -23.23
C LYS A 250 12.42 8.45 -22.25
N THR A 251 12.41 9.78 -22.33
CA THR A 251 13.14 10.63 -21.37
C THR A 251 12.54 10.52 -19.99
N ASP A 252 11.24 10.61 -19.87
CA ASP A 252 10.51 10.51 -18.60
C ASP A 252 10.68 9.10 -17.99
N VAL A 253 10.66 8.04 -18.81
CA VAL A 253 10.95 6.66 -18.35
C VAL A 253 12.29 6.60 -17.61
N ARG A 254 13.32 7.17 -18.21
CA ARG A 254 14.65 7.18 -17.59
C ARG A 254 14.70 8.02 -16.34
N GLU A 255 14.12 9.21 -16.35
CA GLU A 255 14.13 10.13 -15.21
C GLU A 255 13.39 9.54 -14.01
N PHE A 256 12.20 8.98 -14.19
CA PHE A 256 11.45 8.35 -13.12
C PHE A 256 12.18 7.13 -12.52
N ASN A 257 12.77 6.28 -13.38
CA ASN A 257 13.54 5.13 -12.88
C ASN A 257 14.78 5.56 -12.10
N LEU A 258 15.54 6.53 -12.59
CA LEU A 258 16.70 7.06 -11.86
C LEU A 258 16.30 7.64 -10.51
N HIS A 259 15.18 8.35 -10.45
CA HIS A 259 14.67 8.91 -9.19
C HIS A 259 14.23 7.79 -8.22
N ALA A 260 13.51 6.78 -8.70
CA ALA A 260 13.15 5.61 -7.89
C ALA A 260 14.39 4.89 -7.34
N ASP A 261 15.43 4.68 -8.17
CA ASP A 261 16.70 4.07 -7.75
C ASP A 261 17.43 4.91 -6.70
N HIS A 262 17.35 6.22 -6.83
CA HIS A 262 17.91 7.13 -5.83
C HIS A 262 17.18 6.99 -4.49
N MET A 263 15.85 6.98 -4.50
CA MET A 263 15.08 6.78 -3.27
C MET A 263 15.31 5.41 -2.61
N VAL A 264 15.56 4.35 -3.39
CA VAL A 264 15.99 3.05 -2.84
C VAL A 264 17.29 3.18 -2.05
N ARG A 265 18.25 3.97 -2.56
CA ARG A 265 19.49 4.24 -1.81
C ARG A 265 19.20 5.01 -0.52
N LEU A 266 18.41 6.09 -0.62
CA LEU A 266 18.06 6.91 0.53
C LEU A 266 17.37 6.12 1.64
N ILE A 267 16.46 5.18 1.32
CA ILE A 267 15.84 4.29 2.30
C ILE A 267 16.92 3.49 3.06
N ASN A 268 17.88 2.92 2.36
CA ASN A 268 18.91 2.09 2.98
C ASN A 268 19.94 2.89 3.76
N GLU A 269 20.19 4.14 3.40
CA GLU A 269 21.16 5.02 4.05
C GLU A 269 20.58 5.73 5.27
N ASN A 270 19.29 6.11 5.24
CA ASN A 270 18.71 7.01 6.23
C ASN A 270 17.74 6.35 7.22
N PHE A 271 17.05 5.26 6.83
CA PHE A 271 16.02 4.66 7.67
C PHE A 271 16.47 3.36 8.37
N TRP A 272 17.52 2.72 7.87
CA TRP A 272 18.01 1.47 8.45
C TRP A 272 18.78 1.69 9.75
N ASN A 273 18.37 1.03 10.82
CA ASN A 273 19.11 0.96 12.06
C ASN A 273 19.81 -0.40 12.16
N GLU A 274 21.13 -0.40 12.03
CA GLU A 274 21.93 -1.62 12.01
C GLU A 274 21.90 -2.36 13.36
N GLN A 275 21.87 -1.64 14.46
CA GLN A 275 21.84 -2.23 15.79
C GLN A 275 20.53 -2.97 16.04
N ASP A 276 19.41 -2.35 15.68
CA ASP A 276 18.08 -2.89 15.95
C ASP A 276 17.62 -3.86 14.84
N GLY A 277 18.24 -3.88 13.65
CA GLY A 277 17.79 -4.70 12.52
C GLY A 277 16.46 -4.26 11.93
N MET A 278 16.13 -2.98 12.00
CA MET A 278 14.83 -2.44 11.64
C MET A 278 14.95 -1.14 10.84
N TYR A 279 14.00 -0.89 9.95
CA TYR A 279 13.79 0.41 9.32
C TYR A 279 12.90 1.27 10.22
N TYR A 280 13.33 2.50 10.50
CA TYR A 280 12.54 3.48 11.25
C TYR A 280 12.32 4.74 10.45
N ASP A 281 11.27 5.47 10.76
CA ASP A 281 11.11 6.84 10.29
C ASP A 281 12.25 7.73 10.83
N ARG A 282 12.46 8.87 10.21
CA ARG A 282 13.49 9.83 10.56
C ARG A 282 12.87 11.20 10.85
N ASN A 283 13.34 11.86 11.87
CA ASN A 283 12.98 13.24 12.12
C ASN A 283 13.84 14.15 11.24
N GLU A 284 13.23 14.90 10.33
CA GLU A 284 13.88 15.76 9.36
C GLU A 284 14.81 16.80 10.03
N LYS A 285 14.34 17.46 11.10
CA LYS A 285 15.08 18.55 11.77
C LYS A 285 16.32 18.07 12.50
N THR A 286 16.30 16.86 13.03
CA THR A 286 17.39 16.35 13.87
C THR A 286 18.22 15.26 13.19
N GLY A 287 17.73 14.71 12.08
CA GLY A 287 18.35 13.59 11.40
C GLY A 287 18.31 12.27 12.19
N LYS A 288 17.59 12.22 13.32
CA LYS A 288 17.57 11.06 14.20
C LYS A 288 16.43 10.11 13.84
N PRO A 289 16.61 8.78 14.02
CA PRO A 289 15.54 7.82 13.85
C PRO A 289 14.42 8.06 14.88
N VAL A 290 13.18 7.98 14.43
CA VAL A 290 11.98 7.92 15.27
C VAL A 290 11.74 6.45 15.59
N LYS A 291 12.29 6.00 16.71
CA LYS A 291 12.30 4.57 17.09
C LYS A 291 10.93 4.11 17.60
N VAL A 292 9.95 4.07 16.71
CA VAL A 292 8.62 3.51 16.95
C VAL A 292 8.43 2.33 16.00
N LYS A 293 8.23 1.15 16.54
CA LYS A 293 8.02 -0.08 15.77
C LYS A 293 6.55 -0.15 15.29
N SER A 294 6.34 0.26 14.06
CA SER A 294 5.05 0.22 13.36
C SER A 294 5.08 -0.80 12.22
N ALA A 295 3.91 -1.30 11.83
CA ALA A 295 3.75 -2.14 10.64
C ALA A 295 4.27 -1.46 9.35
N THR A 296 4.32 -0.13 9.33
CA THR A 296 4.87 0.65 8.22
C THR A 296 6.40 0.48 8.06
N CYS A 297 7.10 0.05 9.09
CA CYS A 297 8.53 -0.27 9.04
C CYS A 297 8.86 -1.43 8.07
N PHE A 298 7.86 -2.22 7.67
CA PHE A 298 8.01 -3.32 6.70
C PHE A 298 7.75 -2.89 5.25
N THR A 299 7.35 -1.66 5.00
CA THR A 299 7.02 -1.17 3.64
C THR A 299 8.21 -1.17 2.66
N PRO A 300 9.49 -1.07 3.08
CA PRO A 300 10.61 -1.29 2.17
C PRO A 300 10.61 -2.65 1.47
N LEU A 301 10.01 -3.68 2.09
CA LEU A 301 9.85 -4.99 1.46
C LEU A 301 8.82 -4.91 0.32
N PHE A 302 7.71 -4.23 0.52
CA PHE A 302 6.69 -4.00 -0.51
C PHE A 302 7.23 -3.22 -1.71
N ALA A 303 8.03 -2.20 -1.44
CA ALA A 303 8.68 -1.40 -2.48
C ALA A 303 9.83 -2.14 -3.19
N GLY A 304 10.31 -3.27 -2.66
CA GLY A 304 11.51 -3.94 -3.15
C GLY A 304 12.79 -3.15 -2.87
N ALA A 305 12.78 -2.29 -1.85
CA ALA A 305 13.88 -1.41 -1.51
C ALA A 305 14.87 -2.00 -0.50
N ALA A 306 14.43 -2.93 0.34
CA ALA A 306 15.30 -3.57 1.32
C ALA A 306 16.35 -4.45 0.63
N THR A 307 17.58 -4.50 1.19
CA THR A 307 18.52 -5.54 0.77
C THR A 307 18.04 -6.92 1.25
N PRO A 308 18.38 -8.03 0.58
CA PRO A 308 17.97 -9.36 1.01
C PRO A 308 18.34 -9.69 2.46
N GLU A 309 19.51 -9.23 2.90
CA GLU A 309 19.97 -9.41 4.28
C GLU A 309 19.10 -8.63 5.28
N ARG A 310 18.85 -7.35 5.01
CA ARG A 310 18.01 -6.49 5.86
C ARG A 310 16.56 -6.97 5.89
N ALA A 311 16.03 -7.40 4.76
CA ALA A 311 14.70 -8.01 4.69
C ALA A 311 14.62 -9.25 5.59
N ARG A 312 15.64 -10.12 5.54
CA ARG A 312 15.71 -11.32 6.38
C ARG A 312 15.78 -10.97 7.87
N ARG A 313 16.60 -9.99 8.25
CA ARG A 313 16.70 -9.55 9.64
C ARG A 313 15.39 -8.97 10.14
N THR A 314 14.81 -8.05 9.38
CA THR A 314 13.53 -7.40 9.73
C THR A 314 12.41 -8.43 9.91
N VAL A 315 12.32 -9.42 9.01
CA VAL A 315 11.31 -10.48 9.12
C VAL A 315 11.57 -11.38 10.32
N LYS A 316 12.81 -11.86 10.47
CA LYS A 316 13.15 -12.84 11.52
C LYS A 316 13.16 -12.24 12.92
N GLU A 317 13.74 -11.05 13.07
CA GLU A 317 13.98 -10.45 14.38
C GLU A 317 12.74 -9.72 14.91
N HIS A 318 11.88 -9.20 14.02
CA HIS A 318 10.74 -8.37 14.37
C HIS A 318 9.39 -8.90 13.90
N LEU A 319 9.19 -9.11 12.60
CA LEU A 319 7.88 -9.51 12.08
C LEU A 319 7.39 -10.81 12.75
N LEU A 320 8.24 -11.81 12.82
CA LEU A 320 7.94 -13.12 13.41
C LEU A 320 8.08 -13.16 14.94
N ASN A 321 8.30 -12.03 15.58
CA ASN A 321 8.41 -11.95 17.03
C ASN A 321 7.02 -11.89 17.66
N GLU A 322 6.64 -12.94 18.40
CA GLU A 322 5.33 -13.06 19.06
C GLU A 322 5.13 -12.04 20.20
N THR A 323 6.21 -11.42 20.69
CA THR A 323 6.13 -10.34 21.68
C THR A 323 6.04 -8.95 21.01
N GLU A 324 6.21 -8.86 19.70
CA GLU A 324 6.12 -7.60 18.94
C GLU A 324 4.92 -7.62 17.98
N PHE A 325 5.06 -8.29 16.83
CA PHE A 325 4.10 -8.18 15.72
C PHE A 325 3.34 -9.46 15.41
N TRP A 326 3.95 -10.66 15.69
CA TRP A 326 3.37 -11.94 15.30
C TRP A 326 2.36 -12.45 16.33
N LEU A 327 1.37 -11.63 16.61
CA LEU A 327 0.26 -11.94 17.51
C LEU A 327 -0.66 -13.02 16.90
N PRO A 328 -1.67 -13.55 17.60
CA PRO A 328 -2.58 -14.54 17.04
C PRO A 328 -3.17 -14.17 15.68
N TYR A 329 -3.50 -12.89 15.47
CA TYR A 329 -3.98 -12.35 14.19
C TYR A 329 -3.08 -11.20 13.71
N PRO A 330 -1.87 -11.54 13.20
CA PRO A 330 -0.88 -10.55 12.80
C PRO A 330 -1.32 -9.79 11.54
N VAL A 331 -0.71 -8.70 11.19
CA VAL A 331 0.37 -8.00 11.86
C VAL A 331 -0.25 -6.81 12.59
N ALA A 332 0.07 -6.64 13.84
CA ALA A 332 -0.38 -5.49 14.61
C ALA A 332 0.21 -4.20 14.04
N SER A 333 -0.56 -3.12 14.05
CA SER A 333 -0.13 -1.83 13.50
C SER A 333 0.97 -1.14 14.31
N TYR A 334 1.07 -1.42 15.62
CA TYR A 334 2.25 -1.18 16.46
C TYR A 334 2.73 -2.50 17.04
N ALA A 335 4.04 -2.63 17.29
CA ALA A 335 4.57 -3.72 18.08
C ALA A 335 3.97 -3.70 19.48
N LYS A 336 3.66 -4.88 20.05
CA LYS A 336 3.07 -5.00 21.39
C LYS A 336 3.97 -4.43 22.50
N THR A 337 5.25 -4.26 22.21
CA THR A 337 6.22 -3.66 23.12
C THR A 337 6.24 -2.13 23.12
N GLU A 338 5.52 -1.48 22.18
CA GLU A 338 5.44 -0.03 22.15
C GLU A 338 4.61 0.52 23.33
N VAL A 339 5.06 1.65 23.88
CA VAL A 339 4.39 2.30 25.04
C VAL A 339 2.94 2.68 24.71
N ASP A 340 2.70 3.09 23.47
CA ASP A 340 1.37 3.48 22.99
C ASP A 340 0.55 2.32 22.43
N TYR A 341 1.01 1.06 22.54
CA TYR A 341 0.25 -0.09 22.09
C TYR A 341 -1.11 -0.17 22.75
N TYR A 342 -2.16 -0.34 21.95
CA TYR A 342 -3.53 -0.36 22.44
C TYR A 342 -4.45 -1.15 21.51
N GLN A 343 -5.24 -2.06 22.07
CA GLN A 343 -6.20 -2.92 21.35
C GLN A 343 -7.69 -2.48 21.46
N GLY A 344 -8.01 -1.37 22.09
CA GLY A 344 -9.35 -0.79 22.07
C GLY A 344 -9.52 0.01 20.76
N SER A 345 -10.64 0.48 20.42
CA SER A 345 -11.95 0.77 20.89
C SER A 345 -12.98 0.89 19.75
N HIS A 346 -14.16 1.27 20.16
CA HIS A 346 -15.37 1.18 19.36
C HIS A 346 -15.61 2.36 18.39
N ASN A 347 -14.93 3.48 18.53
CA ASN A 347 -15.26 4.72 17.82
C ASN A 347 -14.06 5.46 17.21
N GLU A 348 -12.86 4.90 17.27
CA GLU A 348 -11.64 5.52 16.77
C GLU A 348 -10.97 4.60 15.75
N CYS A 349 -10.41 5.17 14.68
CA CYS A 349 -9.51 4.46 13.79
C CYS A 349 -8.23 4.09 14.56
N ASN A 350 -8.20 2.89 15.16
CA ASN A 350 -7.09 2.50 16.03
C ASN A 350 -5.93 1.89 15.25
N TRP A 351 -4.90 2.69 15.00
CA TRP A 351 -3.63 2.29 14.39
C TRP A 351 -2.50 2.03 15.43
N ARG A 352 -2.83 1.89 16.71
CA ARG A 352 -1.84 1.67 17.78
C ARG A 352 -1.75 0.22 18.24
N GLY A 353 -2.21 -0.75 17.43
CA GLY A 353 -2.12 -2.17 17.76
C GLY A 353 -3.05 -3.06 16.97
N SER A 354 -4.12 -2.52 16.39
CA SER A 354 -5.08 -3.31 15.61
C SER A 354 -4.50 -3.82 14.30
N THR A 355 -5.09 -4.87 13.76
CA THR A 355 -4.76 -5.46 12.46
C THR A 355 -5.55 -4.77 11.37
N TRP A 356 -4.85 -4.20 10.37
CA TRP A 356 -5.43 -3.47 9.25
C TRP A 356 -5.06 -4.11 7.92
N ALA A 357 -6.01 -4.21 7.01
CA ALA A 357 -5.80 -4.87 5.72
C ALA A 357 -4.76 -4.18 4.83
N PRO A 358 -4.71 -2.83 4.68
CA PRO A 358 -3.74 -2.17 3.81
C PRO A 358 -2.29 -2.50 4.15
N THR A 359 -1.90 -2.33 5.41
CA THR A 359 -0.53 -2.62 5.86
C THR A 359 -0.21 -4.11 5.75
N ASN A 360 -1.18 -4.97 6.08
CA ASN A 360 -1.00 -6.41 5.97
C ASN A 360 -0.87 -6.89 4.53
N TYR A 361 -1.61 -6.31 3.60
CA TYR A 361 -1.44 -6.61 2.19
C TYR A 361 -0.04 -6.22 1.69
N MET A 362 0.45 -5.04 2.08
CA MET A 362 1.82 -4.62 1.72
C MET A 362 2.88 -5.53 2.31
N ILE A 363 2.71 -5.97 3.56
CA ILE A 363 3.61 -6.93 4.21
C ILE A 363 3.56 -8.28 3.50
N PHE A 364 2.37 -8.79 3.19
CA PHE A 364 2.17 -10.02 2.44
C PHE A 364 2.90 -9.98 1.08
N GLN A 365 2.72 -8.92 0.31
CA GLN A 365 3.41 -8.75 -0.96
C GLN A 365 4.93 -8.61 -0.80
N GLY A 366 5.37 -7.95 0.25
CA GLY A 366 6.78 -7.90 0.62
C GLY A 366 7.36 -9.28 0.90
N LEU A 367 6.66 -10.09 1.69
CA LEU A 367 7.06 -11.47 1.99
C LEU A 367 7.14 -12.33 0.72
N MET A 368 6.14 -12.26 -0.14
CA MET A 368 6.13 -12.95 -1.43
C MET A 368 7.31 -12.52 -2.32
N ARG A 369 7.57 -11.23 -2.40
CA ARG A 369 8.68 -10.66 -3.19
C ARG A 369 10.05 -11.15 -2.74
N TYR A 370 10.27 -11.27 -1.44
CA TYR A 370 11.54 -11.69 -0.86
C TYR A 370 11.65 -13.22 -0.63
N GLY A 371 10.66 -14.00 -1.09
CA GLY A 371 10.69 -15.46 -1.04
C GLY A 371 10.32 -16.07 0.31
N PHE A 372 9.72 -15.29 1.23
CA PHE A 372 9.19 -15.80 2.51
C PHE A 372 7.78 -16.39 2.32
N ILE A 373 7.70 -17.39 1.44
CA ILE A 373 6.40 -17.91 0.94
C ILE A 373 5.60 -18.59 2.04
N GLY A 374 6.24 -19.36 2.93
CA GLY A 374 5.56 -20.03 4.04
C GLY A 374 5.04 -19.03 5.09
N VAL A 375 5.79 -17.94 5.34
CA VAL A 375 5.35 -16.84 6.22
C VAL A 375 4.16 -16.10 5.60
N ALA A 376 4.23 -15.82 4.29
CA ALA A 376 3.13 -15.19 3.57
C ALA A 376 1.85 -16.05 3.60
N LYS A 377 1.98 -17.37 3.43
CA LYS A 377 0.88 -18.34 3.57
C LYS A 377 0.25 -18.27 4.96
N ASP A 378 1.06 -18.35 6.01
CA ASP A 378 0.57 -18.34 7.39
C ASP A 378 -0.15 -17.01 7.69
N LEU A 379 0.43 -15.87 7.27
CA LEU A 379 -0.21 -14.56 7.40
C LEU A 379 -1.57 -14.52 6.71
N ALA A 380 -1.62 -14.88 5.43
CA ALA A 380 -2.87 -14.85 4.65
C ALA A 380 -3.94 -15.77 5.25
N THR A 381 -3.55 -16.96 5.71
CA THR A 381 -4.46 -17.93 6.34
C THR A 381 -5.04 -17.39 7.65
N ARG A 382 -4.20 -16.83 8.53
CA ARG A 382 -4.65 -16.24 9.81
C ARG A 382 -5.65 -15.13 9.60
N LEU A 383 -5.37 -14.26 8.63
CA LEU A 383 -6.22 -13.11 8.34
C LEU A 383 -7.55 -13.53 7.68
N PHE A 384 -7.51 -14.54 6.83
CA PHE A 384 -8.72 -15.13 6.28
C PHE A 384 -9.61 -15.75 7.37
N VAL A 385 -9.04 -16.58 8.24
CA VAL A 385 -9.75 -17.19 9.38
C VAL A 385 -10.35 -16.11 10.28
N MET A 386 -9.58 -15.07 10.60
CA MET A 386 -10.07 -13.93 11.37
C MET A 386 -11.30 -13.27 10.72
N ALA A 387 -11.22 -13.01 9.42
CA ALA A 387 -12.28 -12.31 8.71
C ALA A 387 -13.54 -13.16 8.48
N VAL A 388 -13.38 -14.50 8.36
CA VAL A 388 -14.48 -15.43 8.02
C VAL A 388 -15.08 -16.07 9.27
N GLU A 389 -14.26 -16.73 10.08
CA GLU A 389 -14.75 -17.53 11.19
C GLU A 389 -15.10 -16.70 12.43
N LYS A 390 -14.36 -15.63 12.67
CA LYS A 390 -14.55 -14.78 13.86
C LYS A 390 -15.59 -13.70 13.67
N ASN A 391 -15.89 -13.34 12.42
CA ASN A 391 -16.72 -12.19 12.13
C ASN A 391 -17.76 -12.51 11.05
N PRO A 392 -19.05 -12.30 11.30
CA PRO A 392 -20.11 -12.56 10.32
C PRO A 392 -20.08 -11.59 9.13
N VAL A 393 -19.50 -10.39 9.34
CA VAL A 393 -19.36 -9.33 8.33
C VAL A 393 -17.99 -8.69 8.44
N LEU A 394 -17.50 -8.16 7.32
CA LEU A 394 -16.24 -7.40 7.32
C LEU A 394 -16.34 -6.14 8.17
N ARG A 395 -15.32 -5.93 8.97
CA ARG A 395 -15.14 -4.77 9.85
C ARG A 395 -13.98 -3.93 9.35
N GLU A 396 -13.93 -2.69 9.76
CA GLU A 396 -12.90 -1.75 9.34
C GLU A 396 -11.49 -2.22 9.73
N TYR A 397 -11.34 -2.71 10.96
CA TYR A 397 -10.10 -3.30 11.49
C TYR A 397 -10.43 -4.33 12.58
N TYR A 398 -9.39 -5.02 13.05
CA TYR A 398 -9.57 -6.15 13.97
C TYR A 398 -8.58 -6.09 15.13
N ASN A 399 -8.97 -6.66 16.25
CA ASN A 399 -8.09 -6.85 17.40
C ASN A 399 -7.05 -7.93 17.06
N ALA A 400 -5.77 -7.60 17.11
CA ALA A 400 -4.68 -8.50 16.75
C ALA A 400 -4.50 -9.70 17.70
N GLU A 401 -5.01 -9.60 18.93
CA GLU A 401 -4.89 -10.66 19.93
C GLU A 401 -6.09 -11.63 19.91
N THR A 402 -7.30 -11.11 19.65
CA THR A 402 -8.53 -11.91 19.75
C THR A 402 -9.22 -12.18 18.41
N GLY A 403 -8.89 -11.42 17.38
CA GLY A 403 -9.57 -11.45 16.07
C GLY A 403 -10.95 -10.78 16.06
N ALA A 404 -11.35 -10.12 17.14
CA ALA A 404 -12.63 -9.42 17.21
C ALA A 404 -12.66 -8.23 16.25
N GLY A 405 -13.72 -8.10 15.46
CA GLY A 405 -13.91 -6.98 14.55
C GLY A 405 -14.22 -5.67 15.28
N LEU A 406 -13.58 -4.60 14.86
CA LEU A 406 -13.63 -3.26 15.46
C LEU A 406 -13.94 -2.21 14.37
N GLY A 407 -14.09 -0.95 14.77
CA GLY A 407 -14.41 0.15 13.87
C GLY A 407 -15.78 0.03 13.20
N GLN A 408 -15.92 0.58 12.02
CA GLN A 408 -17.16 0.58 11.26
C GLN A 408 -17.56 -0.84 10.82
N THR A 409 -18.87 -1.09 10.76
CA THR A 409 -19.41 -2.37 10.30
C THR A 409 -19.85 -2.31 8.85
N GLN A 410 -19.82 -3.48 8.18
CA GLN A 410 -20.01 -3.61 6.75
C GLN A 410 -19.02 -2.76 5.95
N PHE A 411 -17.78 -2.81 6.38
CA PHE A 411 -16.67 -2.15 5.72
C PHE A 411 -16.06 -3.13 4.71
N TRP A 412 -16.43 -3.01 3.44
CA TRP A 412 -16.06 -3.98 2.40
C TRP A 412 -14.90 -3.54 1.50
N GLY A 413 -14.50 -2.28 1.54
CA GLY A 413 -13.45 -1.71 0.69
C GLY A 413 -12.11 -2.41 0.86
N PHE A 414 -11.15 -1.77 1.48
CA PHE A 414 -9.81 -2.35 1.64
C PHE A 414 -9.79 -3.63 2.50
N THR A 415 -10.77 -3.87 3.38
CA THR A 415 -10.82 -5.09 4.21
C THR A 415 -11.03 -6.36 3.41
N SER A 416 -11.57 -6.29 2.21
CA SER A 416 -11.58 -7.41 1.26
C SER A 416 -10.17 -7.92 0.92
N GLY A 417 -9.14 -7.13 1.19
CA GLY A 417 -7.73 -7.50 1.10
C GLY A 417 -7.36 -8.76 1.88
N TYR A 418 -8.07 -9.07 2.97
CA TYR A 418 -7.86 -10.33 3.70
C TYR A 418 -8.21 -11.57 2.86
N TYR A 419 -9.18 -11.47 1.96
CA TYR A 419 -9.51 -12.52 1.01
C TYR A 419 -8.53 -12.54 -0.16
N VAL A 420 -8.14 -11.36 -0.61
CA VAL A 420 -7.21 -11.19 -1.75
C VAL A 420 -5.86 -11.82 -1.46
N MET A 421 -5.30 -11.62 -0.27
CA MET A 421 -4.00 -12.24 0.09
C MET A 421 -4.03 -13.76 -0.05
N LEU A 422 -5.09 -14.41 0.42
CA LEU A 422 -5.22 -15.86 0.31
C LEU A 422 -5.43 -16.31 -1.15
N LEU A 423 -6.26 -15.57 -1.90
CA LEU A 423 -6.48 -15.81 -3.33
C LEU A 423 -5.16 -15.71 -4.11
N GLU A 424 -4.40 -14.64 -3.91
CA GLU A 424 -3.12 -14.40 -4.60
C GLU A 424 -2.07 -15.44 -4.25
N TYR A 425 -2.03 -15.88 -2.99
CA TYR A 425 -1.16 -16.97 -2.59
C TYR A 425 -1.44 -18.25 -3.38
N HIS A 426 -2.71 -18.66 -3.48
CA HIS A 426 -3.09 -19.90 -4.16
C HIS A 426 -2.94 -19.84 -5.69
N LEU A 427 -3.22 -18.69 -6.27
CA LEU A 427 -3.18 -18.51 -7.73
C LEU A 427 -1.79 -18.14 -8.24
N GLY A 428 -0.87 -17.73 -7.36
CA GLY A 428 0.43 -17.19 -7.74
C GLY A 428 0.33 -15.87 -8.50
N TYR A 429 -0.79 -15.16 -8.38
CA TYR A 429 -1.00 -13.85 -8.97
C TYR A 429 -0.64 -12.72 -8.01
N ASP A 430 -0.44 -11.54 -8.57
CA ASP A 430 -0.18 -10.31 -7.83
C ASP A 430 -0.76 -9.14 -8.62
N ALA A 431 -1.96 -8.70 -8.24
CA ALA A 431 -2.61 -7.56 -8.88
C ALA A 431 -1.83 -6.26 -8.64
N SER A 432 -1.14 -6.16 -7.51
CA SER A 432 -0.32 -5.00 -7.17
C SER A 432 1.00 -4.93 -7.94
N SER A 433 1.42 -6.01 -8.61
CA SER A 433 2.66 -6.03 -9.36
C SER A 433 2.64 -4.97 -10.46
N LEU A 434 3.67 -4.14 -10.51
CA LEU A 434 3.86 -3.19 -11.60
C LEU A 434 4.41 -3.87 -12.86
N GLU A 435 5.10 -5.00 -12.71
CA GLU A 435 5.87 -5.66 -13.78
C GLU A 435 5.11 -6.80 -14.45
N LYS A 436 4.30 -7.55 -13.68
CA LYS A 436 3.63 -8.75 -14.18
C LYS A 436 2.30 -8.41 -14.85
N PRO A 437 1.96 -9.08 -15.97
CA PRO A 437 0.62 -8.99 -16.53
C PRO A 437 -0.42 -9.53 -15.56
N PHE A 438 -1.62 -9.01 -15.64
CA PHE A 438 -2.74 -9.43 -14.82
C PHE A 438 -3.94 -9.79 -15.70
N LYS A 439 -4.67 -10.85 -15.32
CA LYS A 439 -5.94 -11.21 -15.96
C LYS A 439 -7.01 -11.36 -14.88
N PRO A 440 -8.21 -10.80 -15.08
CA PRO A 440 -9.35 -11.09 -14.21
C PRO A 440 -9.64 -12.59 -14.21
N ILE A 441 -9.98 -13.16 -13.06
CA ILE A 441 -10.10 -14.61 -12.90
C ILE A 441 -11.57 -15.05 -12.78
N ILE A 442 -12.44 -14.16 -12.31
CA ILE A 442 -13.76 -14.52 -11.81
C ILE A 442 -14.89 -13.87 -12.63
N THR A 443 -14.61 -13.41 -13.85
CA THR A 443 -15.57 -12.63 -14.65
C THR A 443 -16.82 -13.41 -15.07
N ASP A 444 -16.75 -14.72 -15.28
CA ASP A 444 -17.82 -15.47 -15.93
C ASP A 444 -18.68 -16.33 -14.99
N GLU A 445 -18.19 -16.64 -13.79
CA GLU A 445 -18.91 -17.55 -12.89
C GLU A 445 -20.03 -16.90 -12.06
N LEU A 446 -20.05 -15.60 -11.94
CA LEU A 446 -20.98 -14.90 -11.05
C LEU A 446 -22.17 -14.26 -11.76
N GLY A 447 -22.22 -14.25 -13.09
CA GLY A 447 -23.34 -13.69 -13.88
C GLY A 447 -23.62 -12.21 -13.59
N ILE A 448 -22.63 -11.47 -13.09
CA ILE A 448 -22.78 -10.05 -12.74
C ILE A 448 -22.34 -9.25 -13.95
N GLN A 449 -23.31 -8.83 -14.76
CA GLN A 449 -23.08 -7.86 -15.82
C GLN A 449 -23.02 -6.45 -15.22
N PHE A 450 -21.89 -5.77 -15.42
CA PHE A 450 -21.79 -4.34 -15.14
C PHE A 450 -22.46 -3.57 -16.27
N GLN A 451 -23.50 -2.81 -15.94
CA GLN A 451 -23.95 -1.72 -16.80
C GLN A 451 -22.99 -0.54 -16.60
N ALA A 452 -22.18 -0.28 -17.62
CA ALA A 452 -21.25 0.84 -17.65
C ALA A 452 -21.99 2.20 -17.70
#